data_96011d5ee1febe704bd74cda636011b9
#
_entry.id   96011d5ee1febe704bd74cda636011b9
#
_cell.length_a   1.000
_cell.length_b   1.000
_cell.length_c   1.000
_cell.angle_alpha   90.00
_cell.angle_beta   90.00
_cell.angle_gamma   90.00
#
_symmetry.space_group_name_H-M   'P 1'
#
loop_
_entity.id
_entity.type
_entity.pdbx_description
1 polymer ?
#
loop_
_entity_poly.entity_id
_entity_poly.type
_entity_poly.pdbx_seq_one_letter_code
_entity_poly.pdbx_strand_id
1 'polypeptide(L)'
;MESTTKRNAFQFRRANEEDLPEICRIVKLAGEIVPVKEWFEAEDEAFLAKHIREEGFTLLAKKNGQTAAIMIVRIPGLAEDNLGEYLKISREEMKRVAHLEIAVVVPEYQ
;
A
#
# COMPACT_ATOMS: atom_id res chain seq x y z
N MET A 1 0.90 -30.30 -9.96
CA MET A 1 1.79 -30.43 -8.81
C MET A 1 1.66 -29.22 -7.90
N GLU A 2 1.10 -29.44 -6.76
CA GLU A 2 0.84 -28.36 -5.81
C GLU A 2 2.09 -27.61 -5.39
N SER A 3 3.19 -28.32 -5.15
CA SER A 3 4.43 -27.69 -4.71
C SER A 3 4.99 -26.73 -5.75
N THR A 4 4.86 -27.05 -7.04
CA THR A 4 5.32 -26.16 -8.10
C THR A 4 4.48 -24.90 -8.15
N THR A 5 3.16 -25.04 -8.05
CA THR A 5 2.25 -23.90 -8.03
C THR A 5 2.53 -22.99 -6.84
N LYS A 6 2.74 -23.58 -5.66
CA LYS A 6 3.06 -22.79 -4.45
C LYS A 6 4.38 -22.04 -4.58
N ARG A 7 5.39 -22.64 -5.19
CA ARG A 7 6.68 -21.99 -5.39
C ARG A 7 6.60 -20.79 -6.33
N ASN A 8 5.66 -20.82 -7.27
CA ASN A 8 5.46 -19.75 -8.24
C ASN A 8 4.41 -18.75 -7.79
N ALA A 9 3.73 -19.01 -6.69
CA ALA A 9 2.71 -18.11 -6.19
C ALA A 9 3.33 -16.92 -5.46
N PHE A 10 2.61 -15.81 -5.47
CA PHE A 10 2.98 -14.65 -4.66
C PHE A 10 2.67 -14.92 -3.20
N GLN A 11 3.52 -14.41 -2.33
CA GLN A 11 3.29 -14.44 -0.90
C GLN A 11 2.96 -13.03 -0.43
N PHE A 12 2.02 -12.92 0.48
CA PHE A 12 1.56 -11.63 0.97
C PHE A 12 1.88 -11.52 2.47
N ARG A 13 2.39 -10.38 2.87
CA ARG A 13 2.57 -10.09 4.29
C ARG A 13 2.46 -8.60 4.54
N ARG A 14 2.19 -8.24 5.79
CA ARG A 14 2.22 -6.85 6.21
C ARG A 14 3.66 -6.39 6.32
N ALA A 15 3.90 -5.16 5.92
CA ALA A 15 5.20 -4.54 6.05
C ALA A 15 5.49 -4.18 7.51
N ASN A 16 6.77 -4.21 7.86
CA ASN A 16 7.27 -3.68 9.13
C ASN A 16 8.27 -2.57 8.85
N GLU A 17 8.84 -1.98 9.90
CA GLU A 17 9.74 -0.85 9.73
C GLU A 17 11.00 -1.18 8.93
N GLU A 18 11.45 -2.42 8.95
CA GLU A 18 12.61 -2.84 8.18
C GLU A 18 12.36 -2.76 6.68
N ASP A 19 11.10 -2.79 6.26
CA ASP A 19 10.72 -2.71 4.86
C ASP A 19 10.67 -1.28 4.32
N LEU A 20 10.77 -0.28 5.20
CA LEU A 20 10.60 1.12 4.80
C LEU A 20 11.53 1.58 3.68
N PRO A 21 12.83 1.28 3.69
CA PRO A 21 13.71 1.68 2.59
C PRO A 21 13.26 1.12 1.24
N GLU A 22 12.84 -0.14 1.21
CA GLU A 22 12.35 -0.79 -0.01
C GLU A 22 11.07 -0.14 -0.49
N ILE A 23 10.15 0.14 0.41
CA ILE A 23 8.87 0.81 0.08
C ILE A 23 9.13 2.18 -0.50
N CYS A 24 10.02 2.96 0.12
CA CYS A 24 10.40 4.28 -0.38
C CYS A 24 10.99 4.20 -1.78
N ARG A 25 11.84 3.22 -2.02
CA ARG A 25 12.46 3.01 -3.34
C ARG A 25 11.40 2.73 -4.39
N ILE A 26 10.47 1.84 -4.09
CA ILE A 26 9.42 1.44 -5.03
C ILE A 26 8.45 2.59 -5.33
N VAL A 27 8.03 3.32 -4.32
CA VAL A 27 7.13 4.46 -4.49
C VAL A 27 7.79 5.55 -5.34
N LYS A 28 9.07 5.82 -5.08
CA LYS A 28 9.82 6.79 -5.86
C LYS A 28 9.94 6.36 -7.33
N LEU A 29 10.27 5.09 -7.55
CA LEU A 29 10.36 4.54 -8.90
C LEU A 29 9.03 4.67 -9.63
N ALA A 30 7.91 4.35 -8.97
CA ALA A 30 6.59 4.47 -9.56
C ALA A 30 6.31 5.92 -10.01
N GLY A 31 6.68 6.89 -9.18
CA GLY A 31 6.51 8.30 -9.52
C GLY A 31 7.33 8.73 -10.72
N GLU A 32 8.49 8.11 -10.93
CA GLU A 32 9.37 8.44 -12.05
C GLU A 32 8.91 7.87 -13.39
N ILE A 33 8.25 6.71 -13.36
CA ILE A 33 7.91 5.99 -14.60
C ILE A 33 6.50 6.25 -15.12
N VAL A 34 5.61 6.90 -14.34
CA VAL A 34 4.28 7.20 -14.86
C VAL A 34 4.36 8.22 -16.00
N PRO A 35 3.60 8.00 -17.09
CA PRO A 35 3.67 8.90 -18.26
C PRO A 35 3.12 10.30 -17.98
N VAL A 36 2.16 10.43 -17.08
CA VAL A 36 1.58 11.71 -16.69
C VAL A 36 1.80 11.89 -15.20
N LYS A 37 2.62 12.85 -14.80
CA LYS A 37 3.03 13.01 -13.41
C LYS A 37 1.86 13.27 -12.46
N GLU A 38 0.81 13.92 -12.92
CA GLU A 38 -0.37 14.19 -12.10
C GLU A 38 -1.16 12.93 -11.76
N TRP A 39 -0.93 11.82 -12.43
CA TRP A 39 -1.63 10.56 -12.17
C TRP A 39 -1.11 9.85 -10.93
N PHE A 40 0.06 10.22 -10.46
CA PHE A 40 0.66 9.56 -9.30
C PHE A 40 1.38 10.59 -8.45
N GLU A 41 0.94 10.73 -7.22
CA GLU A 41 1.55 11.63 -6.26
C GLU A 41 2.36 10.79 -5.28
N ALA A 42 3.68 10.88 -5.38
CA ALA A 42 4.57 10.13 -4.49
C ALA A 42 4.57 10.78 -3.11
N GLU A 43 4.35 9.97 -2.08
CA GLU A 43 4.35 10.43 -0.72
C GLU A 43 5.76 10.39 -0.12
N ASP A 44 6.02 11.20 0.88
CA ASP A 44 7.34 11.25 1.52
C ASP A 44 7.53 10.08 2.50
N GLU A 45 8.75 9.96 3.00
CA GLU A 45 9.11 8.88 3.91
C GLU A 45 8.27 8.90 5.19
N ALA A 46 7.95 10.09 5.72
CA ALA A 46 7.16 10.21 6.93
C ALA A 46 5.75 9.63 6.74
N PHE A 47 5.12 9.92 5.61
CA PHE A 47 3.82 9.35 5.27
C PHE A 47 3.90 7.83 5.19
N LEU A 48 4.91 7.32 4.49
CA LEU A 48 5.07 5.88 4.30
C LEU A 48 5.31 5.17 5.61
N ALA A 49 6.15 5.73 6.49
CA ALA A 49 6.41 5.17 7.80
C ALA A 49 5.15 5.14 8.66
N LYS A 50 4.35 6.18 8.60
CA LYS A 50 3.12 6.31 9.39
C LYS A 50 2.12 5.19 9.05
N HIS A 51 2.04 4.81 7.78
CA HIS A 51 1.13 3.76 7.33
C HIS A 51 1.65 2.34 7.60
N ILE A 52 2.87 2.22 8.07
CA ILE A 52 3.38 0.97 8.59
C ILE A 52 3.05 0.85 10.07
N ARG A 53 3.16 1.98 10.79
CA ARG A 53 3.10 2.01 12.26
C ARG A 53 1.69 2.14 12.83
N GLU A 54 0.87 3.05 12.35
CA GLU A 54 -0.31 3.45 13.11
C GLU A 54 -1.58 3.81 12.36
N GLU A 55 -1.53 4.34 11.16
CA GLU A 55 -2.72 4.83 10.47
C GLU A 55 -3.35 3.84 9.50
N GLY A 56 -2.92 2.61 9.55
CA GLY A 56 -3.37 1.59 8.64
C GLY A 56 -2.31 0.51 8.53
N PHE A 57 -2.08 0.06 7.31
CA PHE A 57 -1.06 -0.95 7.08
C PHE A 57 -0.59 -0.91 5.63
N THR A 58 0.57 -1.51 5.42
CA THR A 58 1.12 -1.69 4.07
C THR A 58 1.26 -3.18 3.84
N LEU A 59 0.74 -3.66 2.71
CA LEU A 59 0.89 -5.04 2.28
C LEU A 59 1.96 -5.13 1.21
N LEU A 60 2.77 -6.17 1.31
CA LEU A 60 3.77 -6.51 0.31
C LEU A 60 3.37 -7.80 -0.36
N ALA A 61 3.42 -7.83 -1.69
CA ALA A 61 3.34 -9.06 -2.46
C ALA A 61 4.75 -9.42 -2.87
N LYS A 62 5.18 -10.60 -2.48
CA LYS A 62 6.56 -11.05 -2.74
C LYS A 62 6.56 -12.31 -3.58
N LYS A 63 7.55 -12.42 -4.44
CA LYS A 63 7.76 -13.62 -5.24
C LYS A 63 9.27 -13.90 -5.25
N ASN A 64 9.63 -15.11 -4.82
CA ASN A 64 11.03 -15.52 -4.73
C ASN A 64 11.88 -14.54 -3.90
N GLY A 65 11.31 -14.04 -2.82
CA GLY A 65 12.00 -13.11 -1.92
C GLY A 65 12.07 -11.67 -2.38
N GLN A 66 11.56 -11.38 -3.59
CA GLN A 66 11.57 -10.02 -4.14
C GLN A 66 10.19 -9.38 -4.02
N THR A 67 10.16 -8.08 -3.75
CA THR A 67 8.90 -7.36 -3.68
C THR A 67 8.38 -7.09 -5.09
N ALA A 68 7.20 -7.63 -5.39
CA ALA A 68 6.56 -7.48 -6.70
C ALA A 68 5.53 -6.35 -6.71
N ALA A 69 4.90 -6.08 -5.57
CA ALA A 69 3.89 -5.06 -5.47
C ALA A 69 3.75 -4.59 -4.03
N ILE A 70 3.25 -3.37 -3.87
CA ILE A 70 2.88 -2.82 -2.56
C ILE A 70 1.48 -2.24 -2.64
N MET A 71 0.80 -2.27 -1.51
CA MET A 71 -0.51 -1.65 -1.36
C MET A 71 -0.55 -0.97 0.01
N ILE A 72 -0.81 0.32 0.01
CA ILE A 72 -0.90 1.10 1.25
C ILE A 72 -2.35 1.42 1.54
N VAL A 73 -2.80 1.00 2.71
CA VAL A 73 -4.18 1.17 3.16
C VAL A 73 -4.17 2.05 4.39
N ARG A 74 -5.02 3.07 4.37
CA ARG A 74 -5.22 3.95 5.51
C ARG A 74 -6.58 3.65 6.13
N ILE A 75 -6.62 3.65 7.46
CA ILE A 75 -7.86 3.53 8.22
C ILE A 75 -8.03 4.84 8.97
N PRO A 76 -8.77 5.81 8.40
CA PRO A 76 -8.82 7.16 8.95
C PRO A 76 -9.61 7.30 10.26
N GLY A 77 -10.44 6.33 10.60
CA GLY A 77 -11.23 6.40 11.82
C GLY A 77 -12.15 7.62 11.82
N LEU A 78 -12.05 8.44 12.85
CA LEU A 78 -12.88 9.64 12.96
C LEU A 78 -12.21 10.91 12.45
N ALA A 79 -11.13 10.79 11.67
CA ALA A 79 -10.47 11.93 11.07
C ALA A 79 -11.42 12.67 10.12
N GLU A 80 -11.22 13.98 10.03
CA GLU A 80 -12.11 14.83 9.21
C GLU A 80 -12.09 14.49 7.72
N ASP A 81 -10.99 13.96 7.24
CA ASP A 81 -10.85 13.60 5.83
C ASP A 81 -11.30 12.17 5.50
N ASN A 82 -11.99 11.50 6.43
CA ASN A 82 -12.56 10.20 6.16
C ASN A 82 -13.64 10.32 5.08
N LEU A 83 -13.41 9.67 3.93
CA LEU A 83 -14.34 9.74 2.81
C LEU A 83 -15.70 9.09 3.08
N GLY A 84 -15.79 8.28 4.13
CA GLY A 84 -17.07 7.72 4.57
C GLY A 84 -18.10 8.79 4.92
N GLU A 85 -17.65 10.01 5.21
CA GLU A 85 -18.53 11.14 5.46
C GLU A 85 -19.53 11.36 4.31
N TYR A 86 -19.12 11.09 3.08
CA TYR A 86 -19.96 11.25 1.92
C TYR A 86 -20.99 10.14 1.76
N LEU A 87 -20.90 9.10 2.55
CA LEU A 87 -21.81 7.95 2.49
C LEU A 87 -22.94 8.04 3.51
N LYS A 88 -22.95 9.07 4.35
CA LYS A 88 -23.95 9.27 5.41
C LYS A 88 -24.09 8.05 6.33
N ILE A 89 -22.97 7.49 6.70
CA ILE A 89 -22.90 6.34 7.61
C ILE A 89 -22.71 6.81 9.06
N SER A 90 -22.92 5.90 10.01
CA SER A 90 -22.75 6.21 11.43
C SER A 90 -21.30 6.40 11.82
N ARG A 91 -21.07 6.98 13.00
CA ARG A 91 -19.72 7.11 13.54
C ARG A 91 -19.04 5.75 13.71
N GLU A 92 -19.80 4.74 14.12
CA GLU A 92 -19.23 3.39 14.27
C GLU A 92 -18.83 2.80 12.93
N GLU A 93 -19.62 3.02 11.91
CA GLU A 93 -19.28 2.58 10.56
C GLU A 93 -18.12 3.36 9.98
N MET A 94 -17.99 4.65 10.33
CA MET A 94 -16.83 5.46 9.91
C MET A 94 -15.51 4.84 10.33
N LYS A 95 -15.47 4.22 11.50
CA LYS A 95 -14.26 3.58 12.02
C LYS A 95 -13.83 2.35 11.20
N ARG A 96 -14.72 1.84 10.37
CA ARG A 96 -14.45 0.66 9.54
C ARG A 96 -14.11 1.00 8.09
N VAL A 97 -14.12 2.29 7.75
CA VAL A 97 -13.75 2.72 6.40
C VAL A 97 -12.25 2.59 6.22
N ALA A 98 -11.85 2.10 5.07
CA ALA A 98 -10.44 2.04 4.68
C ALA A 98 -10.27 2.77 3.35
N HIS A 99 -9.19 3.52 3.23
CA HIS A 99 -8.80 4.17 1.98
C HIS A 99 -7.66 3.40 1.35
N LEU A 100 -7.79 3.05 0.07
CA LEU A 100 -6.67 2.55 -0.70
C LEU A 100 -5.88 3.78 -1.16
N GLU A 101 -4.73 4.01 -0.53
CA GLU A 101 -3.93 5.20 -0.80
C GLU A 101 -3.00 5.02 -1.99
N ILE A 102 -2.28 3.92 -2.03
CA ILE A 102 -1.30 3.64 -3.07
C ILE A 102 -1.34 2.16 -3.40
N ALA A 103 -1.28 1.85 -4.70
CA ALA A 103 -1.09 0.50 -5.18
C ALA A 103 -0.07 0.56 -6.31
N VAL A 104 1.03 -0.15 -6.16
CA VAL A 104 2.11 -0.16 -7.15
C VAL A 104 2.51 -1.59 -7.45
N VAL A 105 2.59 -1.91 -8.75
CA VAL A 105 3.19 -3.17 -9.21
C VAL A 105 4.53 -2.80 -9.83
N VAL A 106 5.60 -3.42 -9.34
CA VAL A 106 6.95 -3.19 -9.84
C VAL A 106 6.99 -3.57 -11.32
N PRO A 107 7.67 -2.78 -12.19
CA PRO A 107 7.63 -3.00 -13.65
C PRO A 107 7.91 -4.43 -14.09
N GLU A 108 8.82 -5.11 -13.43
CA GLU A 108 9.19 -6.49 -13.77
C GLU A 108 8.03 -7.48 -13.63
N TYR A 109 6.99 -7.10 -12.88
CA TYR A 109 5.85 -7.97 -12.60
C TYR A 109 4.53 -7.46 -13.18
N GLN A 110 4.60 -6.41 -13.97
CA GLN A 110 3.40 -5.87 -14.65
C GLN A 110 2.96 -6.72 -15.82
#